data_04d4037d2acad65c5b2fb3150fa369d5
#
_entry.id   04d4037d2acad65c5b2fb3150fa369d5
#
_cell.length_a   1.000
_cell.length_b   1.000
_cell.length_c   1.000
_cell.angle_alpha   90.00
_cell.angle_beta   90.00
_cell.angle_gamma   90.00
#
_symmetry.space_group_name_H-M   'P 1'
#
loop_
_entity.id
_entity.type
_entity.pdbx_description
1 polymer ?
#
loop_
_entity_poly.entity_id
_entity_poly.type
_entity_poly.pdbx_seq_one_letter_code
_entity_poly.pdbx_strand_id
1 'polypeptide(L)'
;QNLGAGRIDRIKKGMNKGLIMAIFTALGISLIMIFLGRMIVGLFISGTPEEVAQVTNISYTYLLFMAAGLPILYMLYMYRSALQGMGDTVVPMLSGIVELIMRIGIVLTLPAILEEYGIYLAEEAAWIGATVLLGIMYYVRVGKLNRSAGDLPQNPSE
;
A
#
# COMPACT_ATOMS: atom_id res chain seq x y z
N GLN A 1 -16.66 7.26 13.65
CA GLN A 1 -18.13 7.36 13.77
C GLN A 1 -18.80 5.97 13.82
N ASN A 2 -18.59 5.12 12.81
CA ASN A 2 -19.20 3.79 12.78
C ASN A 2 -18.73 2.89 13.94
N LEU A 3 -17.49 3.03 14.37
CA LEU A 3 -16.97 2.30 15.54
C LEU A 3 -17.67 2.76 16.83
N GLY A 4 -17.79 4.09 17.04
CA GLY A 4 -18.49 4.63 18.21
C GLY A 4 -19.97 4.29 18.25
N ALA A 5 -20.59 4.08 17.08
CA ALA A 5 -21.98 3.63 16.96
C ALA A 5 -22.16 2.09 17.00
N GLY A 6 -21.10 1.32 17.23
CA GLY A 6 -21.12 -0.14 17.23
C GLY A 6 -21.43 -0.81 15.87
N ARG A 7 -21.39 -0.03 14.78
CA ARG A 7 -21.78 -0.49 13.43
C ARG A 7 -20.62 -1.21 12.70
N ILE A 8 -20.20 -2.36 13.21
CA ILE A 8 -19.05 -3.12 12.66
C ILE A 8 -19.29 -3.56 11.21
N ASP A 9 -20.52 -3.90 10.85
CA ASP A 9 -20.86 -4.27 9.47
C ASP A 9 -20.63 -3.12 8.48
N ARG A 10 -20.87 -1.87 8.90
CA ARG A 10 -20.59 -0.70 8.07
C ARG A 10 -19.09 -0.49 7.89
N ILE A 11 -18.29 -0.77 8.92
CA ILE A 11 -16.82 -0.72 8.82
C ILE A 11 -16.34 -1.73 7.78
N LYS A 12 -16.78 -3.00 7.85
CA LYS A 12 -16.42 -4.04 6.87
C LYS A 12 -16.85 -3.68 5.45
N LYS A 13 -18.12 -3.27 5.28
CA LYS A 13 -18.63 -2.87 3.95
C LYS A 13 -17.89 -1.66 3.39
N GLY A 14 -17.59 -0.67 4.24
CA GLY A 14 -16.83 0.52 3.85
C GLY A 14 -15.41 0.15 3.41
N MET A 15 -14.73 -0.69 4.19
CA MET A 15 -13.40 -1.17 3.86
C MET A 15 -13.35 -1.92 2.52
N ASN A 16 -14.29 -2.86 2.29
CA ASN A 16 -14.33 -3.61 1.04
C ASN A 16 -14.57 -2.70 -0.18
N LYS A 17 -15.52 -1.77 -0.07
CA LYS A 17 -15.76 -0.79 -1.14
C LYS A 17 -14.55 0.12 -1.36
N GLY A 18 -13.92 0.58 -0.28
CA GLY A 18 -12.72 1.40 -0.34
C GLY A 18 -11.55 0.68 -1.00
N LEU A 19 -11.33 -0.60 -0.66
CA LEU A 19 -10.29 -1.44 -1.31
C LEU A 19 -10.54 -1.60 -2.81
N ILE A 20 -11.78 -1.88 -3.21
CA ILE A 20 -12.14 -1.99 -4.63
C ILE A 20 -11.85 -0.68 -5.36
N MET A 21 -12.30 0.45 -4.82
CA MET A 21 -12.03 1.77 -5.41
C MET A 21 -10.54 2.08 -5.46
N ALA A 22 -9.80 1.77 -4.40
CA ALA A 22 -8.36 1.97 -4.32
C ALA A 22 -7.62 1.17 -5.40
N ILE A 23 -7.98 -0.11 -5.60
CA ILE A 23 -7.38 -0.96 -6.63
C ILE A 23 -7.70 -0.43 -8.03
N PHE A 24 -8.94 -0.06 -8.32
CA PHE A 24 -9.29 0.51 -9.62
C PHE A 24 -8.55 1.82 -9.89
N THR A 25 -8.42 2.69 -8.90
CA THR A 25 -7.64 3.94 -9.02
C THR A 25 -6.17 3.64 -9.27
N ALA A 26 -5.59 2.70 -8.51
CA ALA A 26 -4.20 2.29 -8.69
C ALA A 26 -3.95 1.74 -10.10
N LEU A 27 -4.82 0.84 -10.58
CA LEU A 27 -4.72 0.28 -11.94
C LEU A 27 -4.84 1.38 -13.01
N GLY A 28 -5.74 2.35 -12.85
CA GLY A 28 -5.87 3.48 -13.75
C GLY A 28 -4.58 4.32 -13.81
N ILE A 29 -3.99 4.63 -12.66
CA ILE A 29 -2.71 5.35 -12.60
C ILE A 29 -1.57 4.50 -13.18
N SER A 30 -1.51 3.20 -12.86
CA SER A 30 -0.51 2.29 -13.43
C SER A 30 -0.57 2.27 -14.96
N LEU A 31 -1.75 2.23 -15.56
CA LEU A 31 -1.91 2.31 -17.01
C LEU A 31 -1.39 3.63 -17.57
N ILE A 32 -1.67 4.76 -16.91
CA ILE A 32 -1.12 6.06 -17.30
C ILE A 32 0.40 6.04 -17.25
N MET A 33 0.99 5.50 -16.18
CA MET A 33 2.45 5.39 -16.05
C MET A 33 3.07 4.49 -17.11
N ILE A 34 2.41 3.39 -17.47
CA ILE A 34 2.89 2.48 -18.52
C ILE A 34 2.85 3.14 -19.90
N PHE A 35 1.73 3.77 -20.27
CA PHE A 35 1.55 4.31 -21.63
C PHE A 35 2.16 5.69 -21.81
N LEU A 36 2.10 6.56 -20.82
CA LEU A 36 2.57 7.95 -20.90
C LEU A 36 3.86 8.20 -20.12
N GLY A 37 4.36 7.23 -19.37
CA GLY A 37 5.50 7.40 -18.47
C GLY A 37 6.77 7.89 -19.16
N ARG A 38 7.12 7.37 -20.33
CA ARG A 38 8.27 7.85 -21.11
C ARG A 38 8.14 9.32 -21.48
N MET A 39 6.98 9.74 -21.91
CA MET A 39 6.72 11.14 -22.27
C MET A 39 6.82 12.03 -21.03
N ILE A 40 6.19 11.63 -19.94
CA ILE A 40 6.20 12.38 -18.68
C ILE A 40 7.62 12.52 -18.14
N VAL A 41 8.38 11.42 -18.06
CA VAL A 41 9.78 11.42 -17.60
C VAL A 41 10.64 12.33 -18.49
N GLY A 42 10.46 12.27 -19.81
CA GLY A 42 11.20 13.09 -20.77
C GLY A 42 11.00 14.61 -20.60
N LEU A 43 9.89 15.06 -19.98
CA LEU A 43 9.67 16.48 -19.70
C LEU A 43 10.59 17.04 -18.58
N PHE A 44 11.16 16.16 -17.76
CA PHE A 44 12.00 16.54 -16.61
C PHE A 44 13.49 16.36 -16.86
N ILE A 45 13.88 15.74 -17.99
CA ILE A 45 15.27 15.43 -18.30
C ILE A 45 15.77 16.36 -19.38
N SER A 46 16.95 16.99 -19.15
CA SER A 46 17.63 17.87 -20.09
C SER A 46 19.10 17.47 -20.18
N GLY A 47 19.66 17.51 -21.37
CA GLY A 47 21.06 17.13 -21.63
C GLY A 47 21.31 16.85 -23.11
N THR A 48 22.39 16.16 -23.42
CA THR A 48 22.65 15.65 -24.77
C THR A 48 21.61 14.58 -25.16
N PRO A 49 21.33 14.36 -26.44
CA PRO A 49 20.37 13.34 -26.87
C PRO A 49 20.66 11.94 -26.32
N GLU A 50 21.93 11.58 -26.18
CA GLU A 50 22.37 10.27 -25.64
C GLU A 50 22.11 10.17 -24.14
N GLU A 51 22.46 11.20 -23.37
CA GLU A 51 22.18 11.27 -21.92
C GLU A 51 20.68 11.22 -21.65
N VAL A 52 19.90 12.02 -22.37
CA VAL A 52 18.42 12.02 -22.23
C VAL A 52 17.84 10.64 -22.51
N ALA A 53 18.29 9.97 -23.57
CA ALA A 53 17.82 8.62 -23.90
C ALA A 53 18.16 7.60 -22.80
N GLN A 54 19.38 7.62 -22.31
CA GLN A 54 19.85 6.71 -21.25
C GLN A 54 19.08 6.93 -19.94
N VAL A 55 19.02 8.17 -19.46
CA VAL A 55 18.33 8.52 -18.20
C VAL A 55 16.82 8.24 -18.30
N THR A 56 16.19 8.55 -19.44
CA THR A 56 14.78 8.23 -19.66
C THR A 56 14.53 6.73 -19.60
N ASN A 57 15.42 5.92 -20.14
CA ASN A 57 15.26 4.46 -20.15
C ASN A 57 15.35 3.88 -18.72
N ILE A 58 16.32 4.30 -17.93
CA ILE A 58 16.49 3.88 -16.52
C ILE A 58 15.27 4.33 -15.71
N SER A 59 14.91 5.61 -15.81
CA SER A 59 13.78 6.18 -15.07
C SER A 59 12.46 5.51 -15.43
N TYR A 60 12.24 5.20 -16.71
CA TYR A 60 11.03 4.53 -17.15
C TYR A 60 10.98 3.08 -16.67
N THR A 61 12.11 2.38 -16.64
CA THR A 61 12.18 1.03 -16.06
C THR A 61 11.79 1.05 -14.59
N TYR A 62 12.35 1.96 -13.80
CA TYR A 62 11.95 2.15 -12.40
C TYR A 62 10.46 2.48 -12.27
N LEU A 63 9.94 3.36 -13.12
CA LEU A 63 8.52 3.73 -13.13
C LEU A 63 7.61 2.52 -13.40
N LEU A 64 8.02 1.58 -14.25
CA LEU A 64 7.25 0.35 -14.50
C LEU A 64 7.17 -0.56 -13.27
N PHE A 65 8.28 -0.70 -12.52
CA PHE A 65 8.25 -1.41 -11.24
C PHE A 65 7.28 -0.73 -10.28
N MET A 66 7.40 0.59 -10.07
CA MET A 66 6.47 1.34 -9.22
C MET A 66 5.02 1.22 -9.66
N ALA A 67 4.75 1.23 -10.97
CA ALA A 67 3.41 1.04 -11.51
C ALA A 67 2.83 -0.34 -11.19
N ALA A 68 3.66 -1.39 -11.20
CA ALA A 68 3.24 -2.74 -10.85
C ALA A 68 2.86 -2.86 -9.35
N GLY A 69 3.58 -2.16 -8.47
CA GLY A 69 3.34 -2.17 -7.02
C GLY A 69 2.23 -1.22 -6.54
N LEU A 70 1.78 -0.28 -7.37
CA LEU A 70 0.75 0.69 -6.95
C LEU A 70 -0.49 0.04 -6.30
N PRO A 71 -1.07 -1.05 -6.80
CA PRO A 71 -2.20 -1.70 -6.15
C PRO A 71 -1.90 -2.12 -4.70
N ILE A 72 -0.68 -2.62 -4.46
CA ILE A 72 -0.23 -3.02 -3.11
C ILE A 72 -0.09 -1.80 -2.22
N LEU A 73 0.51 -0.73 -2.71
CA LEU A 73 0.66 0.54 -2.00
C LEU A 73 -0.70 1.14 -1.62
N TYR A 74 -1.67 1.11 -2.53
CA TYR A 74 -3.03 1.60 -2.24
C TYR A 74 -3.75 0.75 -1.19
N MET A 75 -3.57 -0.58 -1.23
CA MET A 75 -4.07 -1.47 -0.18
C MET A 75 -3.42 -1.18 1.17
N LEU A 76 -2.10 -0.94 1.20
CA LEU A 76 -1.35 -0.54 2.39
C LEU A 76 -1.99 0.70 3.04
N TYR A 77 -2.20 1.76 2.26
CA TYR A 77 -2.82 3.00 2.77
C TYR A 77 -4.25 2.79 3.25
N MET A 78 -5.03 1.94 2.58
CA MET A 78 -6.39 1.62 3.00
C MET A 78 -6.42 0.92 4.37
N TYR A 79 -5.59 -0.11 4.58
CA TYR A 79 -5.50 -0.79 5.87
C TYR A 79 -4.95 0.12 6.96
N ARG A 80 -3.92 0.92 6.64
CA ARG A 80 -3.33 1.90 7.56
C ARG A 80 -4.38 2.91 8.03
N SER A 81 -5.10 3.52 7.11
CA SER A 81 -6.15 4.51 7.40
C SER A 81 -7.32 3.90 8.19
N ALA A 82 -7.71 2.66 7.88
CA ALA A 82 -8.76 1.97 8.60
C ALA A 82 -8.38 1.70 10.07
N LEU A 83 -7.16 1.25 10.34
CA LEU A 83 -6.65 1.04 11.70
C LEU A 83 -6.57 2.36 12.47
N GLN A 84 -6.02 3.41 11.86
CA GLN A 84 -5.99 4.75 12.45
C GLN A 84 -7.40 5.28 12.75
N GLY A 85 -8.33 5.11 11.84
CA GLY A 85 -9.73 5.48 12.03
C GLY A 85 -10.43 4.71 13.15
N MET A 86 -9.95 3.50 13.47
CA MET A 86 -10.39 2.70 14.62
C MET A 86 -9.63 3.03 15.92
N GLY A 87 -8.80 4.07 15.94
CA GLY A 87 -8.03 4.53 17.10
C GLY A 87 -6.74 3.74 17.35
N ASP A 88 -6.33 2.86 16.44
CA ASP A 88 -5.08 2.15 16.54
C ASP A 88 -3.97 2.94 15.84
N THR A 89 -3.06 3.51 16.61
CA THR A 89 -1.91 4.27 16.10
C THR A 89 -0.61 3.48 16.15
N VAL A 90 -0.56 2.44 16.99
CA VAL A 90 0.65 1.64 17.23
C VAL A 90 0.95 0.75 16.03
N VAL A 91 -0.03 0.01 15.53
CA VAL A 91 0.16 -0.88 14.37
C VAL A 91 0.55 -0.13 13.10
N PRO A 92 -0.09 1.00 12.73
CA PRO A 92 0.38 1.86 11.64
C PRO A 92 1.83 2.36 11.82
N MET A 93 2.23 2.71 13.04
CA MET A 93 3.62 3.09 13.33
C MET A 93 4.58 1.91 13.11
N LEU A 94 4.25 0.73 13.64
CA LEU A 94 5.05 -0.49 13.45
C LEU A 94 5.17 -0.88 11.98
N SER A 95 4.13 -0.65 11.17
CA SER A 95 4.21 -0.94 9.73
C SER A 95 5.28 -0.11 9.03
N GLY A 96 5.51 1.15 9.46
CA GLY A 96 6.61 1.97 8.96
C GLY A 96 7.99 1.41 9.32
N ILE A 97 8.13 0.82 10.51
CA ILE A 97 9.37 0.13 10.91
C ILE A 97 9.59 -1.12 10.06
N VAL A 98 8.54 -1.89 9.78
CA VAL A 98 8.61 -3.05 8.88
C VAL A 98 9.03 -2.63 7.48
N GLU A 99 8.43 -1.56 6.92
CA GLU A 99 8.85 -1.01 5.62
C GLU A 99 10.34 -0.66 5.61
N LEU A 100 10.83 0.01 6.65
CA LEU A 100 12.24 0.38 6.76
C LEU A 100 13.16 -0.85 6.79
N ILE A 101 12.84 -1.83 7.63
CA ILE A 101 13.63 -3.06 7.77
C ILE A 101 13.65 -3.86 6.46
N MET A 102 12.50 -4.02 5.81
CA MET A 102 12.38 -4.71 4.53
C MET A 102 13.18 -3.99 3.44
N ARG A 103 13.07 -2.67 3.35
CA ARG A 103 13.80 -1.86 2.37
C ARG A 103 15.31 -1.97 2.56
N ILE A 104 15.81 -1.79 3.78
CA ILE A 104 17.24 -1.91 4.09
C ILE A 104 17.72 -3.34 3.80
N GLY A 105 17.00 -4.36 4.27
CA GLY A 105 17.37 -5.76 4.06
C GLY A 105 17.49 -6.13 2.59
N ILE A 106 16.51 -5.72 1.78
CA ILE A 106 16.51 -5.99 0.34
C ILE A 106 17.60 -5.21 -0.39
N VAL A 107 17.78 -3.92 -0.10
CA VAL A 107 18.83 -3.10 -0.75
C VAL A 107 20.23 -3.61 -0.43
N LEU A 108 20.47 -4.18 0.74
CA LEU A 108 21.78 -4.72 1.09
C LEU A 108 22.06 -6.11 0.51
N THR A 109 21.04 -6.86 0.11
CA THR A 109 21.20 -8.26 -0.31
C THR A 109 20.92 -8.49 -1.79
N LEU A 110 19.82 -7.95 -2.29
CA LEU A 110 19.31 -8.29 -3.62
C LEU A 110 20.12 -7.68 -4.78
N PRO A 111 20.72 -6.48 -4.69
CA PRO A 111 21.56 -5.93 -5.75
C PRO A 111 22.81 -6.76 -6.05
N ALA A 112 23.29 -7.56 -5.10
CA ALA A 112 24.40 -8.50 -5.34
C ALA A 112 24.04 -9.60 -6.36
N ILE A 113 22.73 -9.85 -6.60
CA ILE A 113 22.23 -10.92 -7.49
C ILE A 113 21.54 -10.33 -8.71
N LEU A 114 20.76 -9.24 -8.51
CA LEU A 114 19.87 -8.65 -9.52
C LEU A 114 20.32 -7.25 -9.96
N GLU A 115 21.49 -6.80 -9.55
CA GLU A 115 22.04 -5.48 -9.89
C GLU A 115 21.03 -4.36 -9.53
N GLU A 116 20.77 -3.44 -10.44
CA GLU A 116 19.87 -2.31 -10.24
C GLU A 116 18.40 -2.72 -9.97
N TYR A 117 17.96 -3.86 -10.50
CA TYR A 117 16.60 -4.37 -10.25
C TYR A 117 16.37 -4.74 -8.77
N GLY A 118 17.43 -5.12 -8.05
CA GLY A 118 17.37 -5.36 -6.62
C GLY A 118 16.98 -4.10 -5.83
N ILE A 119 17.38 -2.92 -6.30
CA ILE A 119 17.00 -1.63 -5.69
C ILE A 119 15.52 -1.35 -5.96
N TYR A 120 15.04 -1.60 -7.19
CA TYR A 120 13.64 -1.36 -7.56
C TYR A 120 12.69 -2.26 -6.75
N LEU A 121 13.05 -3.51 -6.57
CA LEU A 121 12.26 -4.48 -5.79
C LEU A 121 12.24 -4.21 -4.29
N ALA A 122 13.14 -3.39 -3.76
CA ALA A 122 13.18 -3.05 -2.34
C ALA A 122 11.94 -2.27 -1.90
N GLU A 123 11.43 -1.37 -2.75
CA GLU A 123 10.19 -0.64 -2.48
C GLU A 123 8.98 -1.58 -2.47
N GLU A 124 8.88 -2.45 -3.49
CA GLU A 124 7.79 -3.42 -3.61
C GLU A 124 7.75 -4.37 -2.40
N ALA A 125 8.89 -4.91 -2.01
CA ALA A 125 9.00 -5.80 -0.85
C ALA A 125 8.59 -5.09 0.44
N ALA A 126 8.98 -3.82 0.63
CA ALA A 126 8.59 -3.03 1.78
C ALA A 126 7.06 -2.84 1.83
N TRP A 127 6.43 -2.50 0.71
CA TRP A 127 4.98 -2.35 0.63
C TRP A 127 4.23 -3.67 0.88
N ILE A 128 4.73 -4.79 0.33
CA ILE A 128 4.16 -6.12 0.58
C ILE A 128 4.23 -6.45 2.07
N GLY A 129 5.39 -6.31 2.71
CA GLY A 129 5.58 -6.62 4.12
C GLY A 129 4.65 -5.82 5.03
N ALA A 130 4.57 -4.51 4.81
CA ALA A 130 3.68 -3.64 5.58
C ALA A 130 2.20 -3.91 5.31
N THR A 131 1.82 -4.20 4.05
CA THR A 131 0.43 -4.52 3.69
C THR A 131 -0.03 -5.81 4.37
N VAL A 132 0.82 -6.83 4.40
CA VAL A 132 0.53 -8.10 5.09
C VAL A 132 0.34 -7.88 6.58
N LEU A 133 1.25 -7.15 7.24
CA LEU A 133 1.13 -6.81 8.66
C LEU A 133 -0.18 -6.07 8.95
N LEU A 134 -0.43 -4.98 8.22
CA LEU A 134 -1.62 -4.14 8.41
C LEU A 134 -2.92 -4.91 8.11
N GLY A 135 -2.93 -5.74 7.07
CA GLY A 135 -4.07 -6.57 6.72
C GLY A 135 -4.41 -7.58 7.82
N ILE A 136 -3.42 -8.33 8.31
CA ILE A 136 -3.60 -9.27 9.42
C ILE A 136 -4.17 -8.55 10.64
N MET A 137 -3.56 -7.43 11.03
CA MET A 137 -3.98 -6.67 12.21
C MET A 137 -5.37 -6.07 12.06
N TYR A 138 -5.74 -5.62 10.85
CA TYR A 138 -7.09 -5.17 10.57
C TYR A 138 -8.13 -6.28 10.81
N TYR A 139 -7.91 -7.48 10.26
CA TYR A 139 -8.85 -8.59 10.45
C TYR A 139 -8.89 -9.08 11.90
N VAL A 140 -7.76 -9.11 12.59
CA VAL A 140 -7.73 -9.42 14.04
C VAL A 140 -8.53 -8.39 14.84
N ARG A 141 -8.35 -7.10 14.57
CA ARG A 141 -9.06 -6.01 15.26
C ARG A 141 -10.57 -6.09 15.02
N VAL A 142 -10.97 -6.22 13.78
CA VAL A 142 -12.41 -6.34 13.40
C VAL A 142 -13.03 -7.60 13.99
N GLY A 143 -12.28 -8.72 14.03
CA GLY A 143 -12.72 -9.97 14.66
C GLY A 143 -12.99 -9.81 16.15
N LYS A 144 -12.09 -9.13 16.88
CA LYS A 144 -12.28 -8.83 18.32
C LYS A 144 -13.52 -7.95 18.55
N LEU A 145 -13.68 -6.90 17.78
CA LEU A 145 -14.83 -6.00 17.87
C LEU A 145 -16.16 -6.72 17.62
N ASN A 146 -16.17 -7.66 16.67
CA ASN A 146 -17.36 -8.44 16.36
C ASN A 146 -17.77 -9.38 17.51
N ARG A 147 -16.80 -9.99 18.21
CA ARG A 147 -17.05 -10.84 19.37
C ARG A 147 -17.60 -10.00 20.54
N SER A 148 -16.97 -8.88 20.86
CA SER A 148 -17.43 -7.99 21.93
C SER A 148 -18.84 -7.42 21.67
N ALA A 149 -19.23 -7.22 20.41
CA ALA A 149 -20.59 -6.78 20.05
C ALA A 149 -21.63 -7.92 20.20
N GLY A 150 -21.23 -9.17 20.02
CA GLY A 150 -22.11 -10.33 20.21
C GLY A 150 -22.32 -10.74 21.69
N ASP A 151 -21.37 -10.37 22.55
CA ASP A 151 -21.42 -10.68 23.98
C ASP A 151 -22.23 -9.67 24.82
N LEU A 152 -22.71 -8.57 24.20
CA LEU A 152 -23.62 -7.63 24.87
C LEU A 152 -25.01 -8.25 24.97
N PRO A 153 -25.61 -8.30 26.19
CA PRO A 153 -26.97 -8.82 26.37
C PRO A 153 -27.92 -7.99 25.48
N GLN A 154 -28.62 -8.67 24.58
CA GLN A 154 -29.72 -8.06 23.84
C GLN A 154 -30.76 -7.65 24.85
N ASN A 155 -30.92 -6.35 25.03
CA ASN A 155 -31.95 -5.80 25.92
C ASN A 155 -33.32 -6.20 25.34
N PRO A 156 -34.18 -7.01 26.03
CA PRO A 156 -35.43 -7.51 25.46
C PRO A 156 -36.56 -6.49 25.53
N SER A 157 -36.23 -5.20 25.53
CA SER A 157 -37.24 -4.11 25.63
C SER A 157 -37.05 -3.10 24.49
N GLU A 158 -37.48 -3.49 23.27
CA GLU A 158 -38.01 -2.61 22.24
C GLU A 158 -39.06 -3.37 21.41
#